data_0b74ea96ae8478de9640da3049bb8f36
#
_entry.id   0b74ea96ae8478de9640da3049bb8f36
#
_cell.length_a   1.000
_cell.length_b   1.000
_cell.length_c   1.000
_cell.angle_alpha   90.00
_cell.angle_beta   90.00
_cell.angle_gamma   90.00
#
_symmetry.space_group_name_H-M   'P 1'
#
loop_
_entity.id
_entity.type
_entity.pdbx_description
1 polymer ?
#
loop_
_entity_poly.entity_id
_entity_poly.type
_entity_poly.pdbx_seq_one_letter_code
_entity_poly.pdbx_strand_id
1 'polypeptide(L)'
;MTLVGKQQALVAEFSAICDSQARLAHVIERGRRHPSLAETQRVEVNRVEGCLARLWLTCEFREGRCHFACDSDSAVVKGVAALLCEFYSGHAPVEIVSMEPAFLVGIGITQHLTANRRNALTRVRETIRAFAQRQVEQQGQMETPIQPE
;
A
#
# COMPACT_ATOMS: atom_id res chain seq x y z
N MET A 1 -5.37 -9.80 12.05
CA MET A 1 -4.75 -10.75 11.09
C MET A 1 -3.31 -10.32 10.83
N THR A 2 -2.39 -11.26 10.79
CA THR A 2 -0.99 -10.98 10.48
C THR A 2 -0.79 -10.64 9.01
N LEU A 3 0.35 -10.04 8.66
CA LEU A 3 0.70 -9.80 7.26
C LEU A 3 0.79 -11.11 6.47
N VAL A 4 1.38 -12.15 7.06
CA VAL A 4 1.44 -13.48 6.44
C VAL A 4 0.04 -14.00 6.17
N GLY A 5 -0.87 -13.88 7.14
CA GLY A 5 -2.27 -14.29 6.99
C GLY A 5 -3.00 -13.51 5.91
N LYS A 6 -2.78 -12.19 5.84
CA LYS A 6 -3.35 -11.35 4.79
C LYS A 6 -2.85 -11.76 3.40
N GLN A 7 -1.56 -12.07 3.28
CA GLN A 7 -0.96 -12.50 2.03
C GLN A 7 -1.57 -13.81 1.55
N GLN A 8 -1.69 -14.78 2.46
CA GLN A 8 -2.33 -16.08 2.15
C GLN A 8 -3.77 -15.90 1.71
N ALA A 9 -4.52 -15.03 2.40
CA ALA A 9 -5.92 -14.76 2.06
C ALA A 9 -6.06 -14.09 0.68
N LEU A 10 -5.19 -13.14 0.35
CA LEU A 10 -5.21 -12.47 -0.95
C LEU A 10 -4.88 -13.45 -2.08
N VAL A 11 -3.85 -14.27 -1.91
CA VAL A 11 -3.47 -15.27 -2.92
C VAL A 11 -4.62 -16.25 -3.14
N ALA A 12 -5.26 -16.71 -2.06
CA ALA A 12 -6.41 -17.63 -2.16
C ALA A 12 -7.58 -16.98 -2.89
N GLU A 13 -7.89 -15.71 -2.56
CA GLU A 13 -8.98 -14.96 -3.19
C GLU A 13 -8.78 -14.85 -4.70
N PHE A 14 -7.58 -14.48 -5.15
CA PHE A 14 -7.29 -14.31 -6.57
C PHE A 14 -7.09 -15.64 -7.29
N SER A 15 -6.59 -16.66 -6.61
CA SER A 15 -6.43 -18.00 -7.21
C SER A 15 -7.77 -18.62 -7.58
N ALA A 16 -8.85 -18.23 -6.92
CA ALA A 16 -10.19 -18.68 -7.26
C ALA A 16 -10.70 -18.09 -8.58
N ILE A 17 -10.02 -17.06 -9.09
CA ILE A 17 -10.35 -16.41 -10.37
C ILE A 17 -9.38 -16.95 -11.41
N CYS A 18 -9.87 -17.71 -12.38
CA CYS A 18 -9.00 -18.43 -13.34
C CYS A 18 -8.43 -17.53 -14.43
N ASP A 19 -9.18 -16.50 -14.84
CA ASP A 19 -8.80 -15.62 -15.95
C ASP A 19 -8.06 -14.39 -15.42
N SER A 20 -6.91 -14.07 -16.04
CA SER A 20 -6.08 -12.93 -15.64
C SER A 20 -6.75 -11.58 -15.83
N GLN A 21 -7.57 -11.42 -16.89
CA GLN A 21 -8.34 -10.19 -17.08
C GLN A 21 -9.42 -10.04 -16.02
N ALA A 22 -10.03 -11.14 -15.61
CA ALA A 22 -11.00 -11.14 -14.51
C ALA A 22 -10.33 -10.80 -13.18
N ARG A 23 -9.08 -11.20 -12.98
CA ARG A 23 -8.29 -10.81 -11.79
C ARG A 23 -8.05 -9.30 -11.77
N LEU A 24 -7.70 -8.71 -12.90
CA LEU A 24 -7.51 -7.27 -12.99
C LEU A 24 -8.83 -6.53 -12.73
N ALA A 25 -9.95 -7.01 -13.28
CA ALA A 25 -11.28 -6.46 -13.01
C ALA A 25 -11.61 -6.52 -11.52
N HIS A 26 -11.21 -7.60 -10.84
CA HIS A 26 -11.41 -7.75 -9.40
C HIS A 26 -10.59 -6.75 -8.60
N VAL A 27 -9.36 -6.46 -9.02
CA VAL A 27 -8.52 -5.42 -8.43
C VAL A 27 -9.21 -4.06 -8.54
N ILE A 28 -9.75 -3.74 -9.70
CA ILE A 28 -10.48 -2.49 -9.95
C ILE A 28 -11.69 -2.39 -9.03
N GLU A 29 -12.44 -3.49 -8.90
CA GLU A 29 -13.63 -3.53 -8.03
C GLU A 29 -13.26 -3.33 -6.56
N ARG A 30 -12.17 -3.94 -6.10
CA ARG A 30 -11.67 -3.69 -4.75
C ARG A 30 -11.29 -2.22 -4.54
N GLY A 31 -10.67 -1.61 -5.56
CA GLY A 31 -10.33 -0.19 -5.52
C GLY A 31 -11.54 0.71 -5.40
N ARG A 32 -12.65 0.35 -6.05
CA ARG A 32 -13.90 1.10 -5.94
C ARG A 32 -14.49 1.05 -4.54
N ARG A 33 -14.28 -0.04 -3.82
CA ARG A 33 -14.73 -0.20 -2.43
C ARG A 33 -13.82 0.51 -1.43
N HIS A 34 -12.58 0.80 -1.84
CA HIS A 34 -11.65 1.57 -1.00
C HIS A 34 -12.17 3.01 -0.91
N PRO A 35 -12.35 3.56 0.30
CA PRO A 35 -12.92 4.90 0.46
C PRO A 35 -12.13 5.96 -0.31
N SER A 36 -12.84 6.88 -0.94
CA SER A 36 -12.22 8.03 -1.58
C SER A 36 -11.66 8.97 -0.53
N LEU A 37 -10.55 9.63 -0.86
CA LEU A 37 -9.99 10.67 0.00
C LEU A 37 -10.81 11.96 -0.12
N ALA A 38 -10.94 12.68 0.98
CA ALA A 38 -11.52 14.01 0.98
C ALA A 38 -10.68 14.96 0.12
N GLU A 39 -11.31 16.03 -0.40
CA GLU A 39 -10.59 17.03 -1.21
C GLU A 39 -9.42 17.63 -0.45
N THR A 40 -9.55 17.82 0.86
CA THR A 40 -8.48 18.33 1.73
C THR A 40 -7.27 17.42 1.80
N GLN A 41 -7.43 16.14 1.45
CA GLN A 41 -6.36 15.14 1.43
C GLN A 41 -5.82 14.90 0.03
N ARG A 42 -6.57 15.25 -1.02
CA ARG A 42 -6.12 15.17 -2.41
C ARG A 42 -5.36 16.44 -2.79
N VAL A 43 -4.24 16.64 -2.11
CA VAL A 43 -3.41 17.82 -2.20
C VAL A 43 -1.99 17.42 -2.59
N GLU A 44 -1.20 18.41 -3.04
CA GLU A 44 0.13 18.17 -3.60
C GLU A 44 1.08 17.46 -2.64
N VAL A 45 1.00 17.77 -1.34
CA VAL A 45 1.87 17.13 -0.34
C VAL A 45 1.64 15.62 -0.24
N ASN A 46 0.44 15.15 -0.57
CA ASN A 46 0.08 13.73 -0.54
C ASN A 46 0.21 13.06 -1.91
N ARG A 47 0.62 13.79 -2.92
CA ARG A 47 0.73 13.26 -4.27
C ARG A 47 1.96 12.36 -4.40
N VAL A 48 1.76 11.19 -5.01
CA VAL A 48 2.84 10.26 -5.31
C VAL A 48 3.50 10.70 -6.63
N GLU A 49 4.77 11.09 -6.55
CA GLU A 49 5.53 11.57 -7.69
C GLU A 49 5.89 10.44 -8.66
N GLY A 50 6.04 10.80 -9.93
CA GLY A 50 6.50 9.86 -10.96
C GLY A 50 5.40 9.02 -11.58
N CYS A 51 4.13 9.30 -11.30
CA CYS A 51 2.98 8.61 -11.90
C CYS A 51 2.31 9.51 -12.93
N LEU A 52 1.91 8.94 -14.08
CA LEU A 52 1.14 9.70 -15.09
C LEU A 52 -0.26 10.02 -14.59
N ALA A 53 -0.93 9.05 -13.97
CA ALA A 53 -2.21 9.30 -13.31
C ALA A 53 -1.97 10.08 -12.03
N ARG A 54 -2.92 10.94 -11.66
CA ARG A 54 -2.86 11.58 -10.35
C ARG A 54 -3.18 10.53 -9.29
N LEU A 55 -2.29 10.42 -8.32
CA LEU A 55 -2.36 9.44 -7.26
C LEU A 55 -1.97 10.10 -5.95
N TRP A 56 -2.84 10.00 -4.96
CA TRP A 56 -2.60 10.55 -3.62
C TRP A 56 -2.55 9.42 -2.62
N LEU A 57 -1.65 9.53 -1.66
CA LEU A 57 -1.45 8.57 -0.59
C LEU A 57 -1.36 9.30 0.74
N THR A 58 -2.17 8.89 1.70
CA THR A 58 -2.07 9.39 3.07
C THR A 58 -1.45 8.34 3.95
N CYS A 59 -0.57 8.78 4.85
CA CYS A 59 0.13 7.91 5.79
C CYS A 59 -0.09 8.48 7.18
N GLU A 60 -0.59 7.66 8.09
CA GLU A 60 -0.81 8.02 9.49
C GLU A 60 -0.18 7.00 10.41
N PHE A 61 0.31 7.49 11.56
CA PHE A 61 0.81 6.63 12.63
C PHE A 61 -0.04 6.88 13.86
N ARG A 62 -0.80 5.86 14.28
CA ARG A 62 -1.71 5.94 15.44
C ARG A 62 -1.60 4.67 16.26
N GLU A 63 -1.46 4.83 17.58
CA GLU A 63 -1.49 3.71 18.53
C GLU A 63 -0.49 2.61 18.18
N GLY A 64 0.71 3.02 17.73
CA GLY A 64 1.78 2.09 17.38
C GLY A 64 1.63 1.42 16.02
N ARG A 65 0.65 1.81 15.23
CA ARG A 65 0.37 1.19 13.93
C ARG A 65 0.28 2.22 12.81
N CYS A 66 0.71 1.82 11.62
CA CYS A 66 0.60 2.63 10.42
C CYS A 66 -0.73 2.40 9.72
N HIS A 67 -1.28 3.46 9.14
CA HIS A 67 -2.52 3.40 8.37
C HIS A 67 -2.33 4.15 7.07
N PHE A 68 -2.73 3.54 5.97
CA PHE A 68 -2.54 4.07 4.63
C PHE A 68 -3.86 4.12 3.89
N ALA A 69 -4.08 5.21 3.16
CA ALA A 69 -5.24 5.35 2.29
C ALA A 69 -4.80 6.02 0.99
N CYS A 70 -5.50 5.79 -0.08
CA CYS A 70 -5.14 6.33 -1.39
C CYS A 70 -6.38 6.70 -2.20
N ASP A 71 -6.15 7.51 -3.23
CA ASP A 71 -7.15 7.80 -4.24
C ASP A 71 -6.42 8.14 -5.55
N SER A 72 -7.10 7.98 -6.67
CA SER A 72 -6.54 8.27 -7.98
C SER A 72 -7.65 8.60 -8.96
N ASP A 73 -7.30 9.33 -10.02
CA ASP A 73 -8.20 9.56 -11.16
C ASP A 73 -8.22 8.38 -12.13
N SER A 74 -7.34 7.38 -11.92
CA SER A 74 -7.33 6.13 -12.69
C SER A 74 -7.86 4.98 -11.84
N ALA A 75 -8.90 4.29 -12.33
CA ALA A 75 -9.49 3.16 -11.61
C ALA A 75 -8.51 2.01 -11.39
N VAL A 76 -7.65 1.73 -12.37
CA VAL A 76 -6.64 0.66 -12.26
C VAL A 76 -5.57 1.05 -11.24
N VAL A 77 -5.06 2.28 -11.30
CA VAL A 77 -4.05 2.78 -10.36
C VAL A 77 -4.61 2.78 -8.94
N LYS A 78 -5.84 3.24 -8.77
CA LYS A 78 -6.51 3.19 -7.45
C LYS A 78 -6.60 1.75 -6.94
N GLY A 79 -6.94 0.81 -7.80
CA GLY A 79 -7.06 -0.61 -7.43
C GLY A 79 -5.76 -1.19 -6.93
N VAL A 80 -4.65 -1.01 -7.66
CA VAL A 80 -3.37 -1.58 -7.25
C VAL A 80 -2.81 -0.87 -6.02
N ALA A 81 -2.99 0.44 -5.91
CA ALA A 81 -2.56 1.21 -4.74
C ALA A 81 -3.36 0.80 -3.50
N ALA A 82 -4.67 0.62 -3.65
CA ALA A 82 -5.55 0.19 -2.56
C ALA A 82 -5.17 -1.19 -2.02
N LEU A 83 -4.76 -2.12 -2.88
CA LEU A 83 -4.25 -3.43 -2.42
C LEU A 83 -3.09 -3.27 -1.44
N LEU A 84 -2.12 -2.42 -1.78
CA LEU A 84 -0.97 -2.18 -0.92
C LEU A 84 -1.37 -1.47 0.37
N CYS A 85 -2.22 -0.45 0.27
CA CYS A 85 -2.69 0.29 1.44
C CYS A 85 -3.41 -0.62 2.43
N GLU A 86 -4.32 -1.45 1.94
CA GLU A 86 -5.10 -2.38 2.78
C GLU A 86 -4.23 -3.48 3.36
N PHE A 87 -3.25 -3.96 2.59
CA PHE A 87 -2.32 -4.98 3.04
C PHE A 87 -1.51 -4.49 4.24
N TYR A 88 -0.91 -3.30 4.14
CA TYR A 88 0.00 -2.79 5.17
C TYR A 88 -0.70 -2.04 6.31
N SER A 89 -1.95 -1.59 6.12
CA SER A 89 -2.65 -0.84 7.17
C SER A 89 -2.93 -1.67 8.40
N GLY A 90 -2.81 -1.04 9.57
CA GLY A 90 -3.09 -1.67 10.85
C GLY A 90 -1.95 -2.49 11.42
N HIS A 91 -0.74 -2.32 10.90
CA HIS A 91 0.44 -3.07 11.35
C HIS A 91 1.52 -2.16 11.92
N ALA A 92 2.37 -2.72 12.77
CA ALA A 92 3.50 -2.00 13.34
C ALA A 92 4.54 -1.68 12.27
N PRO A 93 5.25 -0.55 12.38
CA PRO A 93 6.24 -0.15 11.38
C PRO A 93 7.30 -1.22 11.09
N VAL A 94 7.78 -1.91 12.11
CA VAL A 94 8.81 -2.94 11.95
C VAL A 94 8.31 -4.12 11.11
N GLU A 95 7.04 -4.48 11.26
CA GLU A 95 6.43 -5.54 10.45
C GLU A 95 6.35 -5.14 8.97
N ILE A 96 5.98 -3.89 8.72
CA ILE A 96 5.84 -3.34 7.36
C ILE A 96 7.20 -3.34 6.64
N VAL A 97 8.24 -2.85 7.30
CA VAL A 97 9.59 -2.79 6.74
C VAL A 97 10.13 -4.20 6.44
N SER A 98 9.76 -5.17 7.25
CA SER A 98 10.26 -6.55 7.16
C SER A 98 9.55 -7.40 6.12
N MET A 99 8.39 -6.95 5.60
CA MET A 99 7.53 -7.77 4.75
C MET A 99 7.43 -7.22 3.33
N GLU A 100 7.98 -7.97 2.38
CA GLU A 100 7.79 -7.70 0.96
C GLU A 100 6.37 -8.11 0.53
N PRO A 101 5.74 -7.39 -0.40
CA PRO A 101 4.39 -7.74 -0.86
C PRO A 101 4.44 -8.85 -1.93
N ALA A 102 4.94 -10.02 -1.55
CA ALA A 102 5.13 -11.15 -2.46
C ALA A 102 3.81 -11.66 -3.06
N PHE A 103 2.67 -11.34 -2.43
CA PHE A 103 1.36 -11.69 -2.98
C PHE A 103 1.12 -11.09 -4.37
N LEU A 104 1.77 -9.97 -4.71
CA LEU A 104 1.61 -9.32 -6.02
C LEU A 104 1.99 -10.26 -7.16
N VAL A 105 3.04 -11.07 -6.98
CA VAL A 105 3.41 -12.10 -7.96
C VAL A 105 2.37 -13.23 -7.93
N GLY A 106 1.98 -13.65 -6.73
CA GLY A 106 1.05 -14.78 -6.55
C GLY A 106 -0.35 -14.53 -7.14
N ILE A 107 -0.83 -13.28 -7.13
CA ILE A 107 -2.14 -12.97 -7.70
C ILE A 107 -2.12 -12.81 -9.24
N GLY A 108 -0.92 -12.73 -9.83
CA GLY A 108 -0.76 -12.82 -11.29
C GLY A 108 -1.26 -11.62 -12.09
N ILE A 109 -1.26 -10.43 -11.52
CA ILE A 109 -1.74 -9.22 -12.22
C ILE A 109 -0.63 -8.36 -12.80
N THR A 110 0.60 -8.45 -12.25
CA THR A 110 1.72 -7.57 -12.62
C THR A 110 2.05 -7.62 -14.10
N GLN A 111 1.93 -8.80 -14.70
CA GLN A 111 2.21 -9.03 -16.12
C GLN A 111 1.22 -8.31 -17.04
N HIS A 112 0.02 -8.00 -16.53
CA HIS A 112 -1.05 -7.36 -17.30
C HIS A 112 -1.13 -5.86 -17.08
N LEU A 113 -0.23 -5.31 -16.26
CA LEU A 113 -0.14 -3.88 -16.03
C LEU A 113 0.80 -3.25 -17.06
N THR A 114 0.43 -2.06 -17.54
CA THR A 114 1.35 -1.25 -18.35
C THR A 114 2.56 -0.84 -17.53
N ALA A 115 3.64 -0.42 -18.19
CA ALA A 115 4.84 0.06 -17.52
C ALA A 115 4.52 1.21 -16.55
N ASN A 116 3.63 2.12 -16.93
CA ASN A 116 3.23 3.24 -16.09
C ASN A 116 2.51 2.78 -14.82
N ARG A 117 1.64 1.78 -14.94
CA ARG A 117 0.90 1.25 -13.80
C ARG A 117 1.78 0.44 -12.85
N ARG A 118 2.76 -0.29 -13.41
CA ARG A 118 3.78 -0.96 -12.59
C ARG A 118 4.63 0.06 -11.85
N ASN A 119 4.96 1.17 -12.49
CA ASN A 119 5.71 2.25 -11.84
C ASN A 119 4.92 2.85 -10.68
N ALA A 120 3.61 3.07 -10.87
CA ALA A 120 2.75 3.56 -9.80
C ALA A 120 2.77 2.62 -8.59
N LEU A 121 2.67 1.32 -8.83
CA LEU A 121 2.75 0.30 -7.80
C LEU A 121 4.06 0.38 -7.02
N THR A 122 5.18 0.50 -7.75
CA THR A 122 6.52 0.63 -7.16
C THR A 122 6.62 1.88 -6.28
N ARG A 123 6.11 3.02 -6.76
CA ARG A 123 6.16 4.29 -6.04
C ARG A 123 5.33 4.25 -4.75
N VAL A 124 4.15 3.66 -4.79
CA VAL A 124 3.32 3.48 -3.60
C VAL A 124 4.04 2.61 -2.57
N ARG A 125 4.61 1.50 -3.01
CA ARG A 125 5.36 0.58 -2.15
C ARG A 125 6.55 1.29 -1.48
N GLU A 126 7.32 2.05 -2.25
CA GLU A 126 8.47 2.81 -1.72
C GLU A 126 8.01 3.85 -0.69
N THR A 127 6.92 4.54 -0.97
CA THR A 127 6.38 5.57 -0.07
C THR A 127 5.91 4.96 1.26
N ILE A 128 5.20 3.83 1.20
CA ILE A 128 4.75 3.10 2.39
C ILE A 128 5.94 2.65 3.22
N ARG A 129 6.93 2.05 2.57
CA ARG A 129 8.14 1.57 3.26
C ARG A 129 8.93 2.70 3.89
N ALA A 130 9.11 3.81 3.18
CA ALA A 130 9.83 4.97 3.70
C ALA A 130 9.13 5.56 4.91
N PHE A 131 7.81 5.66 4.89
CA PHE A 131 7.02 6.12 6.04
C PHE A 131 7.22 5.20 7.25
N ALA A 132 7.08 3.89 7.04
CA ALA A 132 7.25 2.90 8.11
C ALA A 132 8.67 2.95 8.67
N GLN A 133 9.68 3.07 7.82
CA GLN A 133 11.08 3.16 8.23
C GLN A 133 11.32 4.39 9.12
N ARG A 134 10.75 5.54 8.77
CA ARG A 134 10.85 6.74 9.61
C ARG A 134 10.21 6.52 10.98
N GLN A 135 9.10 5.80 11.05
CA GLN A 135 8.45 5.49 12.33
C GLN A 135 9.31 4.56 13.19
N VAL A 136 9.96 3.56 12.58
CA VAL A 136 10.91 2.69 13.29
C VAL A 136 12.05 3.51 13.90
N GLU A 137 12.62 4.42 13.11
CA GLU A 137 13.72 5.28 13.57
C GLU A 137 13.29 6.21 14.72
N GLN A 138 12.10 6.80 14.60
CA GLN A 138 11.56 7.68 15.65
C GLN A 138 11.25 6.91 16.93
N GLN A 139 10.72 5.69 16.84
CA GLN A 139 10.49 4.83 18.00
C GLN A 139 11.80 4.45 18.67
N GLY A 140 12.81 4.10 17.88
CA GLY A 140 14.14 3.78 18.40
C GLY A 140 14.78 4.94 19.16
N GLN A 141 14.62 6.17 18.67
CA GLN A 141 15.11 7.37 19.33
C GLN A 141 14.38 7.63 20.66
N MET A 142 13.07 7.38 20.70
CA MET A 142 12.28 7.56 21.93
C MET A 142 12.59 6.51 22.98
N GLU A 143 12.95 5.31 22.56
CA GLU A 143 13.27 4.18 23.46
C GLU A 143 14.71 4.18 23.94
N THR A 144 15.58 4.96 23.29
CA THR A 144 16.97 5.06 23.72
C THR A 144 17.04 5.88 25.01
N PRO A 145 17.40 5.29 26.15
CA PRO A 145 17.47 6.06 27.38
C PRO A 145 18.58 7.11 27.27
N ILE A 146 18.27 8.32 27.70
CA ILE A 146 19.28 9.38 27.84
C ILE A 146 20.24 8.88 28.89
N GLN A 147 21.48 8.59 28.50
CA GLN A 147 22.47 8.20 29.43
C GLN A 147 22.87 9.44 30.25
N PRO A 148 22.76 9.39 31.58
CA PRO A 148 23.28 10.48 32.38
C PRO A 148 24.80 10.53 32.22
N GLU A 149 25.30 11.71 31.98
CA GLU A 149 26.74 11.94 31.93
C GLU A 149 27.39 11.65 33.31
#